data_ec5c5c859251b1c817eef08a5a144180
#
_entry.id   ec5c5c859251b1c817eef08a5a144180
#
_cell.length_a   1.000
_cell.length_b   1.000
_cell.length_c   1.000
_cell.angle_alpha   90.00
_cell.angle_beta   90.00
_cell.angle_gamma   90.00
#
_symmetry.space_group_name_H-M   'P 1'
#
loop_
_entity.id
_entity.type
_entity.pdbx_description
1 polymer ?
#
loop_
_entity_poly.entity_id
_entity_poly.type
_entity_poly.pdbx_seq_one_letter_code
_entity_poly.pdbx_strand_id
1 'polypeptide(L)'
;MTSKQRAYLKGLAMKMDAIIQLGKGGLSPENTKAVDEALAARELIKISVLQNCLEDPKEMAQILAERTHSQVVQVIGKKIVLYREGKK
;
A
#
# COMPACT_ATOMS: atom_id res chain seq x y z
N MET A 1 4.66 -11.00 -9.81
CA MET A 1 3.25 -10.71 -10.15
C MET A 1 3.11 -10.59 -11.66
N THR A 2 2.17 -11.31 -12.24
CA THR A 2 1.91 -11.21 -13.68
C THR A 2 1.06 -9.97 -13.99
N SER A 3 1.06 -9.55 -15.27
CA SER A 3 0.23 -8.43 -15.69
C SER A 3 -1.26 -8.72 -15.46
N LYS A 4 -1.65 -9.97 -15.65
CA LYS A 4 -3.03 -10.41 -15.45
C LYS A 4 -3.45 -10.31 -13.99
N GLN A 5 -2.58 -10.76 -13.09
CA GLN A 5 -2.82 -10.64 -11.65
C GLN A 5 -2.91 -9.18 -11.22
N ARG A 6 -2.01 -8.36 -11.74
CA ARG A 6 -2.00 -6.93 -11.42
C ARG A 6 -3.29 -6.24 -11.88
N ALA A 7 -3.76 -6.55 -13.08
CA ALA A 7 -5.01 -5.99 -13.59
C ALA A 7 -6.21 -6.38 -12.72
N TYR A 8 -6.24 -7.65 -12.28
CA TYR A 8 -7.28 -8.14 -11.39
C TYR A 8 -7.27 -7.40 -10.05
N LEU A 9 -6.08 -7.25 -9.46
CA LEU A 9 -5.92 -6.58 -8.17
C LEU A 9 -6.26 -5.10 -8.26
N LYS A 10 -5.92 -4.44 -9.38
CA LYS A 10 -6.31 -3.05 -9.60
C LYS A 10 -7.81 -2.90 -9.62
N GLY A 11 -8.51 -3.83 -10.27
CA GLY A 11 -9.97 -3.82 -10.32
C GLY A 11 -10.59 -3.94 -8.94
N LEU A 12 -10.06 -4.84 -8.12
CA LEU A 12 -10.53 -4.99 -6.73
C LEU A 12 -10.28 -3.72 -5.92
N ALA A 13 -9.10 -3.14 -6.08
CA ALA A 13 -8.70 -1.95 -5.32
C ALA A 13 -9.56 -0.73 -5.64
N MET A 14 -10.08 -0.63 -6.86
CA MET A 14 -10.96 0.49 -7.24
C MET A 14 -12.21 0.56 -6.39
N LYS A 15 -12.66 -0.57 -5.86
CA LYS A 15 -13.87 -0.65 -5.03
C LYS A 15 -13.56 -0.60 -3.54
N MET A 16 -12.29 -0.54 -3.19
CA MET A 16 -11.87 -0.53 -1.78
C MET A 16 -11.64 0.87 -1.29
N ASP A 17 -11.91 1.07 0.00
CA ASP A 17 -11.54 2.30 0.69
C ASP A 17 -10.13 2.18 1.23
N ALA A 18 -9.43 3.32 1.34
CA ALA A 18 -8.12 3.33 1.96
C ALA A 18 -8.29 3.07 3.47
N ILE A 19 -7.56 2.09 3.98
CA ILE A 19 -7.64 1.71 5.39
C ILE A 19 -6.52 2.31 6.24
N ILE A 20 -5.51 2.87 5.59
CA ILE A 20 -4.38 3.50 6.26
C ILE A 20 -4.16 4.86 5.63
N GLN A 21 -3.85 5.85 6.45
CA GLN A 21 -3.54 7.20 5.99
C GLN A 21 -2.14 7.59 6.44
N LEU A 22 -1.33 8.09 5.51
CA LEU A 22 0.02 8.57 5.80
C LEU A 22 0.01 10.09 5.74
N GLY A 23 0.22 10.70 6.90
CA GLY A 23 0.23 12.15 7.03
C GLY A 23 1.62 12.73 7.19
N LYS A 24 1.72 13.78 8.00
CA LYS A 24 2.94 14.54 8.21
C LYS A 24 4.14 13.69 8.63
N GLY A 25 3.93 12.63 9.38
CA GLY A 25 5.00 11.74 9.81
C GLY A 25 5.57 10.85 8.71
N GLY A 26 4.90 10.75 7.57
CA GLY A 26 5.35 9.94 6.45
C GLY A 26 5.56 8.48 6.84
N LEU A 27 6.71 7.94 6.48
CA LEU A 27 7.06 6.54 6.77
C LEU A 27 7.72 6.40 8.13
N SER A 28 6.92 6.39 9.18
CA SER A 28 7.41 6.11 10.52
C SER A 28 7.42 4.60 10.78
N PRO A 29 8.17 4.12 11.79
CA PRO A 29 8.11 2.71 12.18
C PRO A 29 6.70 2.26 12.53
N GLU A 30 5.91 3.14 13.15
CA GLU A 30 4.53 2.84 13.51
C GLU A 30 3.66 2.64 12.29
N ASN A 31 3.81 3.51 11.28
CA ASN A 31 3.06 3.40 10.03
C ASN A 31 3.45 2.16 9.27
N THR A 32 4.75 1.83 9.24
CA THR A 32 5.23 0.63 8.59
C THR A 32 4.64 -0.62 9.25
N LYS A 33 4.59 -0.64 10.57
CA LYS A 33 4.00 -1.74 11.32
C LYS A 33 2.50 -1.87 11.02
N ALA A 34 1.79 -0.75 10.95
CA ALA A 34 0.37 -0.77 10.62
C ALA A 34 0.12 -1.36 9.23
N VAL A 35 0.96 -1.01 8.26
CA VAL A 35 0.87 -1.56 6.90
C VAL A 35 1.12 -3.07 6.92
N ASP A 36 2.14 -3.50 7.65
CA ASP A 36 2.46 -4.92 7.77
C ASP A 36 1.31 -5.71 8.37
N GLU A 37 0.73 -5.21 9.45
CA GLU A 37 -0.42 -5.86 10.11
C GLU A 37 -1.63 -5.91 9.18
N ALA A 38 -1.89 -4.84 8.44
CA ALA A 38 -3.01 -4.79 7.51
C ALA A 38 -2.83 -5.81 6.38
N LEU A 39 -1.61 -5.95 5.87
CA LEU A 39 -1.31 -6.94 4.82
C LEU A 39 -1.49 -8.36 5.36
N ALA A 40 -1.09 -8.60 6.60
CA ALA A 40 -1.27 -9.92 7.21
C ALA A 40 -2.75 -10.29 7.34
N ALA A 41 -3.60 -9.29 7.60
CA ALA A 41 -5.03 -9.52 7.78
C ALA A 41 -5.81 -9.57 6.46
N ARG A 42 -5.39 -8.80 5.46
CA ARG A 42 -6.21 -8.55 4.26
C ARG A 42 -5.56 -8.90 2.92
N GLU A 43 -4.28 -9.14 2.89
CA GLU A 43 -3.47 -9.40 1.68
C GLU A 43 -3.43 -8.22 0.71
N LEU A 44 -4.56 -7.63 0.35
CA LEU A 44 -4.65 -6.46 -0.54
C LEU A 44 -5.13 -5.26 0.26
N ILE A 45 -4.36 -4.18 0.26
CA ILE A 45 -4.72 -2.97 1.00
C ILE A 45 -4.53 -1.73 0.14
N LYS A 46 -5.25 -0.68 0.52
CA LYS A 46 -5.15 0.63 -0.11
C LYS A 46 -4.76 1.65 0.95
N ILE A 47 -3.79 2.48 0.61
CA ILE A 47 -3.24 3.50 1.51
C ILE A 47 -3.46 4.87 0.89
N SER A 48 -3.91 5.83 1.71
CA SER A 48 -4.08 7.21 1.29
C SER A 48 -2.92 8.04 1.82
N VAL A 49 -2.28 8.81 0.95
CA VAL A 49 -1.23 9.75 1.35
C VAL A 49 -1.89 11.11 1.48
N LEU A 50 -1.86 11.68 2.69
CA LEU A 50 -2.51 12.95 2.96
C LEU A 50 -1.72 14.13 2.39
N GLN A 51 -2.40 15.26 2.19
CA GLN A 51 -1.78 16.45 1.58
C GLN A 51 -0.60 17.01 2.38
N ASN A 52 -0.61 16.81 3.69
CA ASN A 52 0.48 17.30 4.54
C ASN A 52 1.71 16.40 4.55
N CYS A 53 1.68 15.30 3.79
CA CYS A 53 2.85 14.47 3.60
C CYS A 53 3.64 15.00 2.40
N LEU A 54 4.91 15.34 2.61
CA LEU A 54 5.76 15.93 1.58
C LEU A 54 6.51 14.89 0.74
N GLU A 55 6.43 13.62 1.12
CA GLU A 55 7.13 12.56 0.41
C GLU A 55 6.38 12.13 -0.84
N ASP A 56 7.13 11.69 -1.86
CA ASP A 56 6.56 11.20 -3.09
C ASP A 56 5.86 9.86 -2.85
N PRO A 57 4.56 9.74 -3.18
CA PRO A 57 3.85 8.48 -3.00
C PRO A 57 4.49 7.28 -3.69
N LYS A 58 5.09 7.47 -4.85
CA LYS A 58 5.77 6.39 -5.57
C LYS A 58 6.97 5.86 -4.80
N GLU A 59 7.77 6.76 -4.25
CA GLU A 59 8.93 6.37 -3.44
C GLU A 59 8.48 5.69 -2.16
N MET A 60 7.45 6.23 -1.51
CA MET A 60 6.89 5.63 -0.30
C MET A 60 6.40 4.21 -0.57
N ALA A 61 5.73 4.00 -1.70
CA ALA A 61 5.23 2.70 -2.07
C ALA A 61 6.36 1.68 -2.21
N GLN A 62 7.45 2.07 -2.85
CA GLN A 62 8.60 1.18 -3.02
C GLN A 62 9.23 0.82 -1.67
N ILE A 63 9.40 1.81 -0.81
CA ILE A 63 9.99 1.59 0.51
C ILE A 63 9.09 0.69 1.36
N LEU A 64 7.79 0.96 1.36
CA LEU A 64 6.83 0.14 2.10
C LEU A 64 6.81 -1.30 1.60
N ALA A 65 6.85 -1.48 0.28
CA ALA A 65 6.88 -2.81 -0.31
C ALA A 65 8.10 -3.59 0.14
N GLU A 66 9.26 -2.96 0.18
CA GLU A 66 10.49 -3.60 0.65
C GLU A 66 10.42 -3.97 2.12
N ARG A 67 9.96 -3.03 2.95
CA ARG A 67 9.91 -3.24 4.40
C ARG A 67 8.90 -4.28 4.83
N THR A 68 7.80 -4.38 4.09
CA THR A 68 6.71 -5.32 4.43
C THR A 68 6.71 -6.58 3.57
N HIS A 69 7.70 -6.73 2.69
CA HIS A 69 7.79 -7.86 1.76
C HIS A 69 6.52 -8.01 0.93
N SER A 70 6.02 -6.88 0.46
CA SER A 70 4.81 -6.84 -0.38
C SER A 70 5.15 -6.35 -1.78
N GLN A 71 4.16 -6.31 -2.64
CA GLN A 71 4.32 -5.85 -4.02
C GLN A 71 3.45 -4.62 -4.25
N VAL A 72 4.00 -3.66 -5.00
CA VAL A 72 3.25 -2.47 -5.39
C VAL A 72 2.34 -2.86 -6.56
N VAL A 73 1.03 -2.78 -6.34
CA VAL A 73 0.06 -3.05 -7.40
C VAL A 73 -0.12 -1.81 -8.26
N GLN A 74 -0.27 -0.66 -7.61
CA GLN A 74 -0.57 0.57 -8.31
C GLN A 74 -0.33 1.77 -7.39
N VAL A 75 0.07 2.88 -8.00
CA VAL A 75 0.11 4.18 -7.31
C VAL A 75 -0.64 5.15 -8.20
N ILE A 76 -1.75 5.68 -7.71
CA ILE A 76 -2.57 6.65 -8.43
C ILE A 76 -2.67 7.92 -7.59
N GLY A 77 -2.10 9.01 -8.08
CA GLY A 77 -2.11 10.26 -7.34
C GLY A 77 -1.52 10.04 -5.96
N LYS A 78 -2.32 10.21 -4.92
CA LYS A 78 -1.90 10.01 -3.53
C LYS A 78 -2.46 8.72 -2.93
N LYS A 79 -2.81 7.74 -3.76
CA LYS A 79 -3.27 6.44 -3.31
C LYS A 79 -2.26 5.37 -3.69
N ILE A 80 -1.96 4.50 -2.75
CA ILE A 80 -1.03 3.38 -2.94
C ILE A 80 -1.77 2.08 -2.71
N VAL A 81 -1.59 1.12 -3.61
CA VAL A 81 -2.18 -0.22 -3.47
C VAL A 81 -1.05 -1.23 -3.34
N LEU A 82 -1.05 -1.97 -2.25
CA LEU A 82 -0.06 -3.01 -1.97
C LEU A 82 -0.73 -4.37 -1.84
N TYR A 83 -0.01 -5.40 -2.24
CA TYR A 83 -0.48 -6.78 -2.14
C TYR A 83 0.63 -7.67 -1.57
N ARG A 84 0.27 -8.55 -0.65
CA ARG A 84 1.15 -9.57 -0.12
C ARG A 84 0.35 -10.84 0.07
N GLU A 85 0.81 -11.92 -0.58
CA GLU A 85 0.15 -13.20 -0.45
C GLU A 85 0.19 -13.66 1.01
N GLY A 86 -0.95 -14.11 1.52
CA GLY A 86 -1.04 -14.57 2.89
C GLY A 86 -0.23 -15.83 3.13
N LYS A 87 0.24 -15.98 4.36
CA LYS A 87 0.91 -17.19 4.77
C LYS A 87 -0.12 -18.29 4.98
N LYS A 88 0.19 -19.43 4.46
CA LYS A 88 -0.64 -20.62 4.67
C LYS A 88 -0.04 -21.48 5.76
#